data_745fd5e5bd061ba6a1f2b25c8586f2e7
#
_entry.id   745fd5e5bd061ba6a1f2b25c8586f2e7
#
_cell.length_a   1.000
_cell.length_b   1.000
_cell.length_c   1.000
_cell.angle_alpha   90.00
_cell.angle_beta   90.00
_cell.angle_gamma   90.00
#
_symmetry.space_group_name_H-M   'P 1'
#
loop_
_entity.id
_entity.type
_entity.pdbx_description
1 polymer ?
#
loop_
_entity_poly.entity_id
_entity_poly.type
_entity_poly.pdbx_seq_one_letter_code
_entity_poly.pdbx_strand_id
1 'polypeptide(L)'
;LGSFQLEPMAVKIVVFSDTHLHRVTEEFESICDHYCRDADRVIHLGDWTSASVWNFLQQYPLEGVSGNMDDMAVRLQLPARQVIRVGGFRIGMTHGYGFYGDLKEALRREFDGVDAILFGHTHRALVEREGGQLFFNPGSVFSGRGSGRSLGILTVGRTLQGEIVRL
;
A
#
# COMPACT_ATOMS: atom_id res chain seq x y z
N LEU A 1 -34.24 24.78 -9.93
CA LEU A 1 -33.94 24.09 -8.67
C LEU A 1 -32.72 23.18 -8.94
N GLY A 2 -31.53 23.71 -8.66
CA GLY A 2 -30.28 22.95 -8.81
C GLY A 2 -30.23 21.82 -7.79
N SER A 3 -30.12 20.59 -8.26
CA SER A 3 -29.79 19.45 -7.42
C SER A 3 -28.36 19.66 -6.90
N PHE A 4 -28.24 19.97 -5.63
CA PHE A 4 -26.96 19.84 -4.93
C PHE A 4 -26.63 18.35 -4.91
N GLN A 5 -25.84 17.90 -5.87
CA GLN A 5 -25.18 16.61 -5.76
C GLN A 5 -24.08 16.77 -4.69
N LEU A 6 -24.31 16.18 -3.53
CA LEU A 6 -23.25 16.02 -2.53
C LEU A 6 -22.14 15.22 -3.20
N GLU A 7 -20.97 15.85 -3.34
CA GLU A 7 -19.76 15.17 -3.78
C GLU A 7 -19.51 14.00 -2.84
N PRO A 8 -19.28 12.79 -3.36
CA PRO A 8 -18.89 11.68 -2.51
C PRO A 8 -17.58 12.03 -1.81
N MET A 9 -17.54 11.88 -0.49
CA MET A 9 -16.33 12.12 0.28
C MET A 9 -15.21 11.20 -0.23
N ALA A 10 -14.00 11.74 -0.39
CA ALA A 10 -12.85 10.98 -0.83
C ALA A 10 -12.47 9.92 0.21
N VAL A 11 -12.11 8.73 -0.26
CA VAL A 11 -11.60 7.63 0.59
C VAL A 11 -10.10 7.85 0.81
N LYS A 12 -9.69 7.88 2.07
CA LYS A 12 -8.28 8.00 2.47
C LYS A 12 -7.73 6.62 2.84
N ILE A 13 -6.66 6.23 2.19
CA ILE A 13 -5.98 4.95 2.43
C ILE A 13 -4.55 5.22 2.85
N VAL A 14 -4.14 4.70 4.01
CA VAL A 14 -2.73 4.70 4.42
C VAL A 14 -2.07 3.43 3.89
N VAL A 15 -0.93 3.58 3.22
CA VAL A 15 -0.23 2.48 2.56
C VAL A 15 1.14 2.30 3.19
N PHE A 16 1.37 1.12 3.74
CA PHE A 16 2.66 0.67 4.27
C PHE A 16 3.28 -0.40 3.37
N SER A 17 4.57 -0.51 3.43
CA SER A 17 5.31 -1.66 2.91
C SER A 17 6.62 -1.83 3.66
N ASP A 18 7.15 -3.06 3.63
CA ASP A 18 8.51 -3.33 4.08
C ASP A 18 8.79 -2.83 5.50
N THR A 19 7.89 -3.15 6.43
CA THR A 19 8.05 -2.80 7.85
C THR A 19 9.13 -3.62 8.53
N HIS A 20 9.31 -4.88 8.11
CA HIS A 20 10.35 -5.78 8.62
C HIS A 20 10.42 -5.86 10.15
N LEU A 21 9.29 -5.93 10.82
CA LEU A 21 9.22 -6.01 12.27
C LEU A 21 8.89 -7.42 12.74
N HIS A 22 9.72 -7.97 13.63
CA HIS A 22 9.43 -9.24 14.31
C HIS A 22 8.35 -9.09 15.38
N ARG A 23 8.22 -7.88 15.92
CA ARG A 23 7.18 -7.49 16.88
C ARG A 23 6.80 -6.03 16.68
N VAL A 24 5.60 -5.67 17.10
CA VAL A 24 5.15 -4.28 17.07
C VAL A 24 5.97 -3.48 18.10
N THR A 25 6.45 -2.31 17.66
CA THR A 25 7.22 -1.37 18.47
C THR A 25 6.37 -0.17 18.84
N GLU A 26 6.70 0.52 19.94
CA GLU A 26 6.03 1.77 20.34
C GLU A 26 6.11 2.83 19.21
N GLU A 27 7.21 2.86 18.49
CA GLU A 27 7.35 3.79 17.35
C GLU A 27 6.33 3.48 16.25
N PHE A 28 6.14 2.20 15.91
CA PHE A 28 5.15 1.80 14.90
C PHE A 28 3.72 2.06 15.38
N GLU A 29 3.42 1.79 16.64
CA GLU A 29 2.13 2.13 17.25
C GLU A 29 1.85 3.63 17.15
N SER A 30 2.83 4.48 17.44
CA SER A 30 2.71 5.93 17.33
C SER A 30 2.47 6.39 15.89
N ILE A 31 3.15 5.80 14.93
CA ILE A 31 2.96 6.08 13.50
C ILE A 31 1.51 5.71 13.09
N CYS A 32 1.05 4.53 13.47
CA CYS A 32 -0.31 4.09 13.16
C CYS A 32 -1.35 4.98 13.85
N ASP A 33 -1.14 5.34 15.10
CA ASP A 33 -2.05 6.21 15.83
C ASP A 33 -2.18 7.58 15.18
N HIS A 34 -1.08 8.11 14.67
CA HIS A 34 -1.06 9.41 14.00
C HIS A 34 -1.71 9.37 12.61
N TYR A 35 -1.39 8.36 11.79
CA TYR A 35 -1.80 8.34 10.38
C TYR A 35 -3.03 7.48 10.09
N CYS A 36 -3.27 6.41 10.84
CA CYS A 36 -4.33 5.45 10.52
C CYS A 36 -5.65 5.72 11.25
N ARG A 37 -5.65 6.52 12.31
CA ARG A 37 -6.86 6.78 13.10
C ARG A 37 -8.01 7.30 12.26
N ASP A 38 -7.74 8.24 11.36
CA ASP A 38 -8.72 8.88 10.51
C ASP A 38 -8.73 8.34 9.07
N ALA A 39 -8.04 7.23 8.83
CA ALA A 39 -8.02 6.58 7.52
C ALA A 39 -9.24 5.67 7.36
N ASP A 40 -9.78 5.62 6.15
CA ASP A 40 -10.87 4.71 5.81
C ASP A 40 -10.39 3.28 5.64
N ARG A 41 -9.14 3.10 5.21
CA ARG A 41 -8.49 1.80 5.02
C ARG A 41 -7.00 1.91 5.27
N VAL A 42 -6.40 0.75 5.57
CA VAL A 42 -4.95 0.57 5.63
C VAL A 42 -4.57 -0.55 4.66
N ILE A 43 -3.52 -0.33 3.91
CA ILE A 43 -2.94 -1.33 2.99
C ILE A 43 -1.51 -1.60 3.42
N HIS A 44 -1.10 -2.86 3.38
CA HIS A 44 0.29 -3.26 3.56
C HIS A 44 0.74 -4.17 2.41
N LEU A 45 1.83 -3.80 1.77
CA LEU A 45 2.30 -4.40 0.51
C LEU A 45 3.37 -5.49 0.69
N GLY A 46 3.43 -6.10 1.86
CA GLY A 46 4.32 -7.24 2.10
C GLY A 46 5.60 -6.87 2.84
N ASP A 47 6.33 -7.93 3.23
CA ASP A 47 7.46 -7.86 4.14
C ASP A 47 7.07 -7.23 5.49
N TRP A 48 5.98 -7.75 6.04
CA TRP A 48 5.57 -7.55 7.43
C TRP A 48 6.60 -8.13 8.38
N THR A 49 7.17 -9.24 7.98
CA THR A 49 8.06 -10.19 8.63
C THR A 49 7.30 -11.16 9.52
N SER A 50 6.53 -10.69 10.48
CA SER A 50 5.82 -11.55 11.41
C SER A 50 4.31 -11.30 11.49
N ALA A 51 3.60 -12.31 11.95
CA ALA A 51 2.15 -12.22 12.18
C ALA A 51 1.77 -11.17 13.23
N SER A 52 2.70 -10.74 14.09
CA SER A 52 2.39 -9.72 15.11
C SER A 52 2.01 -8.37 14.49
N VAL A 53 2.67 -7.97 13.40
CA VAL A 53 2.33 -6.74 12.67
C VAL A 53 0.96 -6.87 12.01
N TRP A 54 0.70 -8.02 11.37
CA TRP A 54 -0.59 -8.30 10.76
C TRP A 54 -1.73 -8.30 11.78
N ASN A 55 -1.54 -8.97 12.91
CA ASN A 55 -2.52 -9.00 13.99
C ASN A 55 -2.81 -7.59 14.54
N PHE A 56 -1.77 -6.78 14.72
CA PHE A 56 -1.91 -5.41 15.20
C PHE A 56 -2.71 -4.54 14.24
N LEU A 57 -2.40 -4.61 12.94
CA LEU A 57 -3.06 -3.80 11.93
C LEU A 57 -4.51 -4.19 11.65
N GLN A 58 -4.95 -5.38 12.07
CA GLN A 58 -6.34 -5.80 11.93
C GLN A 58 -7.34 -4.97 12.73
N GLN A 59 -6.89 -4.12 13.64
CA GLN A 59 -7.76 -3.13 14.28
C GLN A 59 -8.31 -2.09 13.30
N TYR A 60 -7.68 -1.96 12.13
CA TYR A 60 -8.11 -1.09 11.04
C TYR A 60 -8.76 -1.90 9.92
N PRO A 61 -9.60 -1.28 9.06
CA PRO A 61 -10.00 -1.92 7.80
C PRO A 61 -8.77 -2.19 6.93
N LEU A 62 -8.30 -3.44 6.90
CA LEU A 62 -6.99 -3.82 6.38
C LEU A 62 -7.10 -4.66 5.12
N GLU A 63 -6.32 -4.29 4.11
CA GLU A 63 -6.01 -5.10 2.95
C GLU A 63 -4.50 -5.32 2.87
N GLY A 64 -4.08 -6.46 2.34
CA GLY A 64 -2.65 -6.70 2.25
C GLY A 64 -2.27 -7.85 1.33
N VAL A 65 -0.99 -7.89 1.03
CA VAL A 65 -0.34 -8.98 0.32
C VAL A 65 0.88 -9.45 1.10
N SER A 66 1.31 -10.69 0.87
CA SER A 66 2.54 -11.21 1.45
C SER A 66 3.75 -10.81 0.62
N GLY A 67 4.89 -10.69 1.28
CA GLY A 67 6.19 -10.46 0.65
C GLY A 67 7.12 -11.67 0.79
N ASN A 68 8.31 -11.54 0.21
CA ASN A 68 9.29 -12.64 0.18
C ASN A 68 9.95 -12.90 1.55
N MET A 69 9.95 -11.92 2.46
CA MET A 69 10.53 -12.04 3.81
C MET A 69 9.48 -12.35 4.89
N ASP A 70 8.25 -12.65 4.49
CA ASP A 70 7.20 -12.98 5.44
C ASP A 70 7.30 -14.42 5.91
N ASP A 71 6.99 -14.62 7.20
CA ASP A 71 6.92 -15.95 7.77
C ASP A 71 5.71 -16.74 7.22
N MET A 72 5.68 -18.04 7.50
CA MET A 72 4.64 -18.92 7.01
C MET A 72 3.25 -18.51 7.50
N ALA A 73 3.14 -17.99 8.72
CA ALA A 73 1.86 -17.56 9.28
C ALA A 73 1.24 -16.43 8.45
N VAL A 74 2.04 -15.47 8.02
CA VAL A 74 1.60 -14.36 7.14
C VAL A 74 1.25 -14.89 5.74
N ARG A 75 2.11 -15.72 5.17
CA ARG A 75 1.91 -16.26 3.81
C ARG A 75 0.67 -17.13 3.68
N LEU A 76 0.28 -17.82 4.73
CA LEU A 76 -0.94 -18.64 4.74
C LEU A 76 -2.21 -17.79 4.82
N GLN A 77 -2.12 -16.58 5.34
CA GLN A 77 -3.26 -15.67 5.53
C GLN A 77 -3.45 -14.71 4.37
N LEU A 78 -2.38 -14.33 3.69
CA LEU A 78 -2.40 -13.27 2.70
C LEU A 78 -1.96 -13.76 1.32
N PRO A 79 -2.66 -13.34 0.25
CA PRO A 79 -2.24 -13.65 -1.11
C PRO A 79 -0.95 -12.89 -1.48
N ALA A 80 -0.22 -13.41 -2.46
CA ALA A 80 0.94 -12.73 -3.02
C ALA A 80 0.56 -11.51 -3.88
N ARG A 81 -0.66 -11.52 -4.41
CA ARG A 81 -1.24 -10.42 -5.20
C ARG A 81 -2.75 -10.40 -5.05
N GLN A 82 -3.35 -9.24 -5.18
CA GLN A 82 -4.80 -9.10 -5.27
C GLN A 82 -5.20 -7.82 -5.98
N VAL A 83 -6.43 -7.75 -6.40
CA VAL A 83 -7.05 -6.53 -6.94
C VAL A 83 -8.23 -6.19 -6.05
N ILE A 84 -8.28 -4.95 -5.60
CA ILE A 84 -9.41 -4.41 -4.86
C ILE A 84 -10.11 -3.33 -5.67
N ARG A 85 -11.36 -3.10 -5.35
CA ARG A 85 -12.14 -2.00 -5.92
C ARG A 85 -12.42 -0.98 -4.83
N VAL A 86 -12.06 0.28 -5.10
CA VAL A 86 -12.35 1.41 -4.21
C VAL A 86 -12.96 2.51 -5.04
N GLY A 87 -14.20 2.88 -4.73
CA GLY A 87 -14.95 3.79 -5.59
C GLY A 87 -15.10 3.21 -7.00
N GLY A 88 -14.86 4.03 -8.01
CA GLY A 88 -14.86 3.60 -9.41
C GLY A 88 -13.51 3.02 -9.90
N PHE A 89 -12.53 2.84 -9.01
CA PHE A 89 -11.17 2.45 -9.37
C PHE A 89 -10.84 1.01 -9.00
N ARG A 90 -10.04 0.36 -9.86
CA ARG A 90 -9.46 -0.96 -9.61
C ARG A 90 -7.99 -0.77 -9.25
N ILE A 91 -7.59 -1.33 -8.12
CA ILE A 91 -6.24 -1.17 -7.57
C ILE A 91 -5.61 -2.56 -7.44
N GLY A 92 -4.52 -2.77 -8.19
CA GLY A 92 -3.71 -3.97 -8.09
C GLY A 92 -2.65 -3.81 -7.00
N MET A 93 -2.41 -4.87 -6.24
CA MET A 93 -1.43 -4.89 -5.17
C MET A 93 -0.55 -6.13 -5.27
N THR A 94 0.76 -5.93 -5.14
CA THR A 94 1.77 -6.99 -5.08
C THR A 94 2.97 -6.48 -4.30
N HIS A 95 3.75 -7.40 -3.72
CA HIS A 95 5.00 -6.98 -3.09
C HIS A 95 6.03 -6.50 -4.12
N GLY A 96 6.09 -7.13 -5.30
CA GLY A 96 7.02 -6.76 -6.35
C GLY A 96 8.32 -7.55 -6.34
N TYR A 97 8.36 -8.68 -5.64
CA TYR A 97 9.50 -9.58 -5.63
C TYR A 97 9.52 -10.50 -6.85
N GLY A 98 10.72 -10.76 -7.37
CA GLY A 98 10.94 -11.76 -8.42
C GLY A 98 10.70 -11.25 -9.85
N PHE A 99 10.53 -9.96 -10.03
CA PHE A 99 10.46 -9.37 -11.35
C PHE A 99 11.85 -9.06 -11.90
N TYR A 100 12.05 -9.36 -13.18
CA TYR A 100 13.29 -9.12 -13.90
C TYR A 100 13.06 -8.12 -15.03
N GLY A 101 14.08 -7.32 -15.34
CA GLY A 101 14.00 -6.31 -16.39
C GLY A 101 13.28 -5.03 -15.91
N ASP A 102 12.47 -4.46 -16.81
CA ASP A 102 11.68 -3.27 -16.48
C ASP A 102 10.56 -3.63 -15.48
N LEU A 103 10.67 -3.12 -14.26
CA LEU A 103 9.72 -3.40 -13.19
C LEU A 103 8.30 -2.94 -13.52
N LYS A 104 8.14 -1.75 -14.08
CA LYS A 104 6.81 -1.24 -14.43
C LYS A 104 6.12 -2.08 -15.49
N GLU A 105 6.87 -2.50 -16.49
CA GLU A 105 6.34 -3.36 -17.54
C GLU A 105 5.97 -4.74 -16.99
N ALA A 106 6.79 -5.31 -16.10
CA ALA A 106 6.48 -6.56 -15.42
C ALA A 106 5.22 -6.43 -14.55
N LEU A 107 5.08 -5.34 -13.80
CA LEU A 107 3.89 -5.06 -13.01
C LEU A 107 2.63 -4.90 -13.87
N ARG A 108 2.73 -4.26 -15.03
CA ARG A 108 1.60 -4.16 -15.97
C ARG A 108 1.12 -5.52 -16.44
N ARG A 109 2.03 -6.45 -16.68
CA ARG A 109 1.69 -7.81 -17.11
C ARG A 109 0.97 -8.61 -16.02
N GLU A 110 1.25 -8.31 -14.75
CA GLU A 110 0.59 -8.96 -13.62
C GLU A 110 -0.87 -8.53 -13.44
N PHE A 111 -1.20 -7.31 -13.85
CA PHE A 111 -2.52 -6.74 -13.61
C PHE A 111 -3.14 -6.20 -14.90
N ASP A 112 -4.25 -6.80 -15.30
CA ASP A 112 -5.03 -6.33 -16.45
C ASP A 112 -6.14 -5.38 -16.01
N GLY A 113 -6.24 -4.24 -16.70
CA GLY A 113 -7.34 -3.29 -16.55
C GLY A 113 -7.43 -2.63 -15.16
N VAL A 114 -6.30 -2.39 -14.49
CA VAL A 114 -6.26 -1.66 -13.21
C VAL A 114 -5.89 -0.20 -13.42
N ASP A 115 -6.39 0.65 -12.52
CA ASP A 115 -6.12 2.09 -12.54
C ASP A 115 -4.87 2.47 -11.76
N ALA A 116 -4.51 1.64 -10.79
CA ALA A 116 -3.28 1.79 -10.01
C ALA A 116 -2.63 0.44 -9.72
N ILE A 117 -1.31 0.45 -9.60
CA ILE A 117 -0.52 -0.69 -9.13
C ILE A 117 0.29 -0.22 -7.94
N LEU A 118 0.00 -0.81 -6.78
CA LEU A 118 0.72 -0.58 -5.54
C LEU A 118 1.73 -1.71 -5.34
N PHE A 119 2.96 -1.35 -5.03
CA PHE A 119 4.04 -2.33 -4.85
C PHE A 119 5.07 -1.84 -3.82
N GLY A 120 5.86 -2.76 -3.30
CA GLY A 120 6.94 -2.49 -2.33
C GLY A 120 8.27 -3.04 -2.80
N HIS A 121 8.93 -3.80 -1.94
CA HIS A 121 10.17 -4.54 -2.14
C HIS A 121 11.42 -3.68 -2.37
N THR A 122 11.37 -2.66 -3.20
CA THR A 122 12.53 -1.81 -3.51
C THR A 122 12.96 -0.93 -2.34
N HIS A 123 12.08 -0.71 -1.35
CA HIS A 123 12.23 0.26 -0.24
C HIS A 123 12.39 1.71 -0.74
N ARG A 124 12.00 1.99 -1.97
CA ARG A 124 12.11 3.33 -2.59
C ARG A 124 10.73 3.87 -2.89
N ALA A 125 10.42 5.00 -2.28
CA ALA A 125 9.15 5.68 -2.52
C ALA A 125 9.04 6.15 -3.97
N LEU A 126 7.87 5.91 -4.57
CA LEU A 126 7.60 6.27 -5.95
C LEU A 126 6.13 6.64 -6.13
N VAL A 127 5.87 7.75 -6.81
CA VAL A 127 4.55 8.11 -7.32
C VAL A 127 4.72 8.54 -8.77
N GLU A 128 4.26 7.74 -9.70
CA GLU A 128 4.34 8.05 -11.13
C GLU A 128 3.07 7.65 -11.86
N ARG A 129 2.66 8.48 -12.80
CA ARG A 129 1.60 8.14 -13.75
C ARG A 129 2.20 7.84 -15.10
N GLU A 130 1.78 6.74 -15.68
CA GLU A 130 2.25 6.31 -16.98
C GLU A 130 1.16 5.50 -17.68
N GLY A 131 0.79 5.89 -18.90
CA GLY A 131 -0.23 5.18 -19.66
C GLY A 131 -1.60 5.12 -19.00
N GLY A 132 -1.97 6.17 -18.24
CA GLY A 132 -3.25 6.23 -17.51
C GLY A 132 -3.27 5.45 -16.20
N GLN A 133 -2.18 4.78 -15.83
CA GLN A 133 -2.04 4.04 -14.58
C GLN A 133 -1.18 4.80 -13.57
N LEU A 134 -1.54 4.68 -12.30
CA LEU A 134 -0.73 5.15 -11.18
C LEU A 134 0.17 4.02 -10.69
N PHE A 135 1.48 4.25 -10.69
CA PHE A 135 2.46 3.38 -10.02
C PHE A 135 2.81 4.00 -8.67
N PHE A 136 2.63 3.23 -7.62
CA PHE A 136 2.74 3.76 -6.27
C PHE A 136 3.48 2.79 -5.36
N ASN A 137 4.63 3.23 -4.84
CA ASN A 137 5.39 2.52 -3.82
C ASN A 137 5.53 3.45 -2.61
N PRO A 138 5.02 3.07 -1.43
CA PRO A 138 5.08 3.93 -0.24
C PRO A 138 6.50 4.06 0.34
N GLY A 139 7.45 3.28 -0.15
CA GLY A 139 8.76 3.11 0.48
C GLY A 139 8.70 2.19 1.69
N SER A 140 9.70 2.27 2.54
CA SER A 140 9.77 1.49 3.78
C SER A 140 9.67 2.40 4.99
N VAL A 141 8.91 1.96 5.99
CA VAL A 141 8.70 2.72 7.23
C VAL A 141 9.99 2.85 8.04
N PHE A 142 10.85 1.84 8.02
CA PHE A 142 12.05 1.79 8.86
C PHE A 142 13.35 1.69 8.08
N SER A 143 13.31 1.35 6.80
CA SER A 143 14.52 1.05 6.01
C SER A 143 14.41 1.54 4.57
N GLY A 144 14.34 2.84 4.38
CA GLY A 144 14.33 3.44 3.04
C GLY A 144 15.71 3.43 2.38
N ARG A 145 15.84 2.68 1.28
CA ARG A 145 17.09 2.60 0.50
C ARG A 145 17.28 3.82 -0.39
N GLY A 146 17.95 4.84 0.15
CA GLY A 146 18.28 6.06 -0.61
C GLY A 146 17.10 7.03 -0.77
N SER A 147 15.91 6.71 -0.27
CA SER A 147 14.74 7.61 -0.29
C SER A 147 14.27 8.01 1.11
N GLY A 148 14.95 7.55 2.16
CA GLY A 148 14.54 7.79 3.54
C GLY A 148 13.34 6.93 3.96
N ARG A 149 12.93 7.09 5.20
CA ARG A 149 11.76 6.42 5.78
C ARG A 149 10.48 7.09 5.30
N SER A 150 9.48 6.30 4.94
CA SER A 150 8.22 6.85 4.42
C SER A 150 7.05 5.89 4.54
N LEU A 151 5.87 6.44 4.39
CA LEU A 151 4.62 5.74 4.12
C LEU A 151 3.88 6.45 2.98
N GLY A 152 2.82 5.86 2.50
CA GLY A 152 2.01 6.45 1.45
C GLY A 152 0.61 6.80 1.91
N ILE A 153 0.02 7.81 1.28
CA ILE A 153 -1.40 8.11 1.38
C ILE A 153 -1.99 8.10 -0.01
N LEU A 154 -2.99 7.25 -0.20
CA LEU A 154 -3.75 7.17 -1.44
C LEU A 154 -5.13 7.80 -1.19
N THR A 155 -5.50 8.76 -2.00
CA THR A 155 -6.80 9.42 -1.93
C THR A 155 -7.62 9.06 -3.14
N VAL A 156 -8.79 8.46 -2.90
CA VAL A 156 -9.71 7.99 -3.93
C VAL A 156 -10.98 8.82 -3.89
N GLY A 157 -11.12 9.70 -4.86
CA GLY A 157 -12.29 10.55 -5.05
C GLY A 157 -12.76 10.45 -6.50
N ARG A 158 -12.93 11.60 -7.16
CA ARG A 158 -13.13 11.63 -8.61
C ARG A 158 -11.90 11.19 -9.38
N THR A 159 -10.74 11.44 -8.79
CA THR A 159 -9.43 10.99 -9.27
C THR A 159 -8.74 10.15 -8.21
N LEU A 160 -7.75 9.40 -8.64
CA LEU A 160 -6.91 8.60 -7.78
C LEU A 160 -5.56 9.31 -7.62
N GLN A 161 -5.19 9.67 -6.40
CA GLN A 161 -3.97 10.41 -6.11
C GLN A 161 -3.14 9.73 -5.03
N GLY A 162 -1.82 9.74 -5.21
CA GLY A 162 -0.86 9.20 -4.27
C GLY A 162 0.07 10.29 -3.74
N GLU A 163 0.39 10.21 -2.46
CA GLU A 163 1.32 11.10 -1.77
C GLU A 163 2.29 10.27 -0.93
N ILE A 164 3.55 10.67 -0.92
CA ILE A 164 4.57 10.08 -0.04
C ILE A 164 4.75 10.98 1.17
N VAL A 165 4.61 10.39 2.34
CA VAL A 165 4.86 11.06 3.63
C VAL A 165 6.22 10.62 4.14
N ARG A 166 7.12 11.57 4.30
CA ARG A 166 8.45 11.33 4.89
C ARG A 166 8.34 11.29 6.42
N LEU A 167 9.00 10.31 7.00
CA LEU A 167 9.02 10.08 8.44
C LEU A 167 10.32 10.56 9.08
#